data_a2c7688221a32013567caa45c1af7a45
#
_entry.id   a2c7688221a32013567caa45c1af7a45
#
_cell.length_a   1.000
_cell.length_b   1.000
_cell.length_c   1.000
_cell.angle_alpha   90.00
_cell.angle_beta   90.00
_cell.angle_gamma   90.00
#
_symmetry.space_group_name_H-M   'P 1'
#
loop_
_entity.id
_entity.type
_entity.pdbx_description
1 polymer ?
#
loop_
_entity_poly.entity_id
_entity_poly.type
_entity_poly.pdbx_seq_one_letter_code
_entity_poly.pdbx_strand_id
1 'polypeptide(L)'
;MSKLMKSLSIKGIIIILLSIISAFIGINCYITHIRQDTISSIAYSSLKSKDDYRVYIKEDGKYVPFLVIDNGYEKGSTLLLREEILAETKRMNEYSSYYKDSEIDRFLNGSYYENLKEIHSLIESTAVEIYSDASIGCSGDETENINRNIFLLSDKELSYGYGIEGKALRYFRNPDNRLSYLDGTPMGWLLRTPVTSYLSAVCEVSFDGKLSLGNSFGKHGIRPAFCVDSLAKIKKKEGIVERKEVYVLE
;
A
#
# COMPACT_ATOMS: atom_id res chain seq x y z
N MET A 1 -46.92 -21.48 27.15
CA MET A 1 -46.03 -21.56 26.01
C MET A 1 -45.28 -22.87 26.03
N SER A 2 -45.94 -24.02 25.78
CA SER A 2 -45.23 -25.32 25.74
C SER A 2 -46.02 -26.34 24.94
N LYS A 3 -46.15 -26.15 23.61
CA LYS A 3 -46.74 -27.18 22.73
C LYS A 3 -46.42 -26.88 21.24
N LEU A 4 -45.13 -26.66 20.89
CA LEU A 4 -44.71 -26.63 19.48
C LEU A 4 -43.31 -27.21 19.24
N MET A 5 -42.84 -28.14 20.06
CA MET A 5 -41.75 -29.03 19.69
C MET A 5 -42.33 -30.42 19.38
N LYS A 6 -43.09 -30.54 18.29
CA LYS A 6 -43.32 -31.85 17.68
C LYS A 6 -42.01 -32.34 17.14
N SER A 7 -41.54 -33.51 17.61
CA SER A 7 -40.30 -34.16 17.21
C SER A 7 -40.20 -34.17 15.68
N LEU A 8 -39.30 -33.38 15.13
CA LEU A 8 -38.87 -33.54 13.75
C LEU A 8 -38.34 -34.98 13.60
N SER A 9 -38.84 -35.72 12.61
CA SER A 9 -38.27 -37.03 12.31
C SER A 9 -36.79 -36.90 11.99
N ILE A 10 -36.00 -37.89 12.29
CA ILE A 10 -34.55 -37.91 11.96
C ILE A 10 -34.32 -37.53 10.46
N LYS A 11 -35.22 -37.96 9.58
CA LYS A 11 -35.20 -37.56 8.16
C LYS A 11 -35.39 -36.04 7.97
N GLY A 12 -36.28 -35.41 8.75
CA GLY A 12 -36.52 -33.96 8.70
C GLY A 12 -35.31 -33.17 9.19
N ILE A 13 -34.64 -33.65 10.24
CA ILE A 13 -33.41 -33.03 10.76
C ILE A 13 -32.28 -33.12 9.71
N ILE A 14 -32.12 -34.28 9.06
CA ILE A 14 -31.13 -34.50 8.01
C ILE A 14 -31.36 -33.52 6.83
N ILE A 15 -32.62 -33.37 6.38
CA ILE A 15 -32.96 -32.48 5.27
C ILE A 15 -32.64 -31.01 5.64
N ILE A 16 -32.93 -30.57 6.85
CA ILE A 16 -32.61 -29.20 7.30
C ILE A 16 -31.08 -28.99 7.36
N LEU A 17 -30.32 -29.94 7.90
CA LEU A 17 -28.87 -29.87 7.93
C LEU A 17 -28.26 -29.82 6.53
N LEU A 18 -28.74 -30.64 5.61
CA LEU A 18 -28.26 -30.63 4.21
C LEU A 18 -28.58 -29.29 3.51
N SER A 19 -29.75 -28.69 3.78
CA SER A 19 -30.11 -27.38 3.21
C SER A 19 -29.25 -26.25 3.76
N ILE A 20 -28.91 -26.29 5.06
CA ILE A 20 -28.00 -25.31 5.70
C ILE A 20 -26.59 -25.44 5.13
N ILE A 21 -26.08 -26.67 4.99
CA ILE A 21 -24.76 -26.94 4.40
C ILE A 21 -24.72 -26.47 2.94
N SER A 22 -25.74 -26.75 2.16
CA SER A 22 -25.86 -26.33 0.77
C SER A 22 -25.89 -24.78 0.64
N ALA A 23 -26.65 -24.09 1.49
CA ALA A 23 -26.68 -22.63 1.55
C ALA A 23 -25.31 -22.05 1.95
N PHE A 24 -24.63 -22.68 2.93
CA PHE A 24 -23.30 -22.25 3.36
C PHE A 24 -22.24 -22.42 2.26
N ILE A 25 -22.29 -23.55 1.52
CA ILE A 25 -21.43 -23.79 0.36
C ILE A 25 -21.72 -22.77 -0.74
N GLY A 26 -22.99 -22.50 -1.04
CA GLY A 26 -23.39 -21.51 -2.05
C GLY A 26 -22.94 -20.10 -1.69
N ILE A 27 -23.09 -19.70 -0.43
CA ILE A 27 -22.61 -18.38 0.07
C ILE A 27 -21.09 -18.30 -0.02
N ASN A 28 -20.35 -19.33 0.40
CA ASN A 28 -18.89 -19.34 0.29
C ASN A 28 -18.41 -19.29 -1.15
N CYS A 29 -19.04 -20.05 -2.05
CA CYS A 29 -18.72 -20.03 -3.48
C CYS A 29 -18.98 -18.64 -4.09
N TYR A 30 -20.09 -17.99 -3.73
CA TYR A 30 -20.43 -16.64 -4.15
C TYR A 30 -19.44 -15.59 -3.60
N ILE A 31 -19.09 -15.67 -2.31
CA ILE A 31 -18.08 -14.77 -1.70
C ILE A 31 -16.72 -14.99 -2.36
N THR A 32 -16.31 -16.23 -2.63
CA THR A 32 -15.05 -16.54 -3.29
C THR A 32 -15.02 -15.97 -4.70
N HIS A 33 -16.12 -16.10 -5.45
CA HIS A 33 -16.22 -15.57 -6.81
C HIS A 33 -16.17 -14.04 -6.84
N ILE A 34 -16.87 -13.37 -5.91
CA ILE A 34 -16.80 -11.91 -5.78
C ILE A 34 -15.37 -11.43 -5.44
N ARG A 35 -14.64 -12.20 -4.61
CA ARG A 35 -13.28 -11.84 -4.20
C ARG A 35 -12.22 -12.07 -5.28
N GLN A 36 -12.45 -12.96 -6.25
CA GLN A 36 -11.47 -13.27 -7.30
C GLN A 36 -11.09 -12.07 -8.16
N ASP A 37 -11.99 -11.09 -8.31
CA ASP A 37 -11.79 -9.91 -9.16
C ASP A 37 -11.57 -8.62 -8.36
N THR A 38 -11.08 -8.72 -7.11
CA THR A 38 -10.79 -7.55 -6.28
C THR A 38 -9.30 -7.35 -6.08
N ILE A 39 -8.90 -6.09 -5.82
CA ILE A 39 -7.49 -5.74 -5.57
C ILE A 39 -6.90 -6.55 -4.41
N SER A 40 -7.68 -6.80 -3.35
CA SER A 40 -7.23 -7.60 -2.20
C SER A 40 -6.93 -9.06 -2.55
N SER A 41 -7.56 -9.62 -3.60
CA SER A 41 -7.35 -11.01 -4.00
C SER A 41 -5.95 -11.25 -4.55
N ILE A 42 -5.33 -10.24 -5.13
CA ILE A 42 -3.97 -10.30 -5.67
C ILE A 42 -2.90 -9.81 -4.69
N ALA A 43 -3.26 -9.37 -3.48
CA ALA A 43 -2.29 -8.88 -2.51
C ALA A 43 -1.14 -9.87 -2.23
N TYR A 44 0.01 -9.33 -1.90
CA TYR A 44 1.26 -10.06 -1.66
C TYR A 44 1.09 -11.22 -0.69
N SER A 45 1.67 -12.33 -1.07
CA SER A 45 2.01 -13.44 -0.17
C SER A 45 3.37 -14.02 -0.57
N SER A 46 4.06 -14.63 0.38
CA SER A 46 5.38 -15.23 0.13
C SER A 46 5.38 -16.41 -0.86
N LEU A 47 4.19 -16.88 -1.26
CA LEU A 47 4.01 -17.96 -2.22
C LEU A 47 3.73 -17.47 -3.63
N LYS A 48 3.54 -16.17 -3.82
CA LYS A 48 3.22 -15.54 -5.09
C LYS A 48 4.47 -15.01 -5.78
N SER A 49 4.52 -15.09 -7.10
CA SER A 49 5.48 -14.37 -7.92
C SER A 49 5.15 -12.88 -7.94
N LYS A 50 6.08 -12.04 -8.38
CA LYS A 50 5.87 -10.59 -8.45
C LYS A 50 4.75 -10.21 -9.42
N ASP A 51 4.60 -10.94 -10.51
CA ASP A 51 3.54 -10.73 -11.49
C ASP A 51 2.13 -10.99 -10.89
N ASP A 52 2.00 -11.87 -9.87
CA ASP A 52 0.73 -12.23 -9.25
C ASP A 52 0.16 -11.14 -8.33
N TYR A 53 1.00 -10.21 -7.84
CA TYR A 53 0.58 -9.07 -7.01
C TYR A 53 0.92 -7.71 -7.64
N ARG A 54 1.13 -7.69 -8.96
CA ARG A 54 1.30 -6.47 -9.75
C ARG A 54 -0.03 -6.05 -10.36
N VAL A 55 -0.33 -4.76 -10.29
CA VAL A 55 -1.47 -4.14 -10.96
C VAL A 55 -0.99 -2.94 -11.76
N TYR A 56 -1.58 -2.73 -12.92
CA TYR A 56 -1.27 -1.56 -13.75
C TYR A 56 -2.33 -0.48 -13.56
N ILE A 57 -1.87 0.74 -13.36
CA ILE A 57 -2.69 1.93 -13.13
C ILE A 57 -2.24 3.00 -14.11
N LYS A 58 -3.18 3.78 -14.62
CA LYS A 58 -2.82 4.91 -15.47
C LYS A 58 -2.32 6.08 -14.64
N GLU A 59 -1.07 6.45 -14.89
CA GLU A 59 -0.38 7.63 -14.39
C GLU A 59 -0.12 8.54 -15.58
N ASP A 60 -0.76 9.72 -15.60
CA ASP A 60 -0.75 10.64 -16.74
C ASP A 60 -1.10 9.95 -18.09
N GLY A 61 -2.14 9.10 -18.06
CA GLY A 61 -2.64 8.38 -19.24
C GLY A 61 -1.81 7.16 -19.67
N LYS A 62 -0.70 6.85 -18.99
CA LYS A 62 0.15 5.69 -19.30
C LYS A 62 0.03 4.63 -18.21
N TYR A 63 -0.07 3.37 -18.58
CA TYR A 63 -0.08 2.27 -17.62
C TYR A 63 1.29 2.10 -16.96
N VAL A 64 1.30 2.19 -15.63
CA VAL A 64 2.48 2.08 -14.77
C VAL A 64 2.25 0.95 -13.76
N PRO A 65 3.26 0.11 -13.47
CA PRO A 65 3.12 -0.99 -12.54
C PRO A 65 3.15 -0.51 -11.07
N PHE A 66 2.18 -1.00 -10.31
CA PHE A 66 2.10 -0.90 -8.85
C PHE A 66 2.08 -2.29 -8.23
N LEU A 67 2.63 -2.42 -7.04
CA LEU A 67 2.64 -3.64 -6.26
C LEU A 67 1.58 -3.57 -5.16
N VAL A 68 0.76 -4.59 -5.05
CA VAL A 68 -0.27 -4.72 -4.00
C VAL A 68 0.40 -5.39 -2.80
N ILE A 69 0.95 -4.59 -1.87
CA ILE A 69 1.92 -5.06 -0.87
C ILE A 69 1.30 -5.44 0.48
N ASP A 70 0.14 -4.91 0.82
CA ASP A 70 -0.57 -5.26 2.06
C ASP A 70 -2.08 -5.17 1.88
N ASN A 71 -2.82 -6.15 2.43
CA ASN A 71 -4.27 -6.16 2.46
C ASN A 71 -4.73 -5.99 3.90
N GLY A 72 -4.89 -4.76 4.36
CA GLY A 72 -5.25 -4.41 5.73
C GLY A 72 -4.26 -3.45 6.36
N TYR A 73 -3.69 -2.55 5.59
CA TYR A 73 -2.93 -1.41 6.08
C TYR A 73 -3.76 -0.60 7.07
N GLU A 74 -5.00 -0.28 6.68
CA GLU A 74 -6.12 0.04 7.54
C GLU A 74 -7.25 -0.98 7.34
N LYS A 75 -8.27 -0.96 8.20
CA LYS A 75 -9.40 -1.88 8.11
C LYS A 75 -10.18 -1.66 6.82
N GLY A 76 -10.15 -2.66 5.94
CA GLY A 76 -10.84 -2.62 4.66
C GLY A 76 -10.03 -2.03 3.51
N SER A 77 -8.82 -1.54 3.76
CA SER A 77 -7.95 -0.91 2.77
C SER A 77 -6.82 -1.82 2.31
N THR A 78 -6.46 -1.71 1.05
CA THR A 78 -5.34 -2.41 0.43
C THR A 78 -4.28 -1.39 0.02
N LEU A 79 -3.04 -1.60 0.47
CA LEU A 79 -1.90 -0.72 0.20
C LEU A 79 -1.22 -1.08 -1.12
N LEU A 80 -1.08 -0.09 -1.97
CA LEU A 80 -0.35 -0.14 -3.21
C LEU A 80 0.94 0.67 -3.10
N LEU A 81 2.01 0.18 -3.72
CA LEU A 81 3.30 0.84 -3.81
C LEU A 81 3.72 0.90 -5.28
N ARG A 82 4.05 2.08 -5.78
CA ARG A 82 4.61 2.19 -7.14
C ARG A 82 5.85 1.30 -7.26
N GLU A 83 5.94 0.48 -8.31
CA GLU A 83 7.01 -0.51 -8.43
C GLU A 83 8.36 0.16 -8.66
N GLU A 84 8.43 1.15 -9.53
CA GLU A 84 9.64 1.89 -9.86
C GLU A 84 9.62 3.30 -9.25
N ILE A 85 10.79 3.91 -9.18
CA ILE A 85 10.97 5.30 -8.76
C ILE A 85 10.39 6.24 -9.82
N LEU A 86 9.84 7.39 -9.42
CA LEU A 86 9.43 8.45 -10.34
C LEU A 86 10.64 8.98 -11.12
N ALA A 87 10.43 9.32 -12.40
CA ALA A 87 11.48 9.91 -13.23
C ALA A 87 12.00 11.25 -12.67
N GLU A 88 11.14 11.99 -11.95
CA GLU A 88 11.50 13.25 -11.31
C GLU A 88 11.90 13.02 -9.85
N THR A 89 13.13 13.38 -9.50
CA THR A 89 13.61 13.40 -8.10
C THR A 89 13.10 14.65 -7.38
N LYS A 90 12.78 14.51 -6.10
CA LYS A 90 12.28 15.62 -5.25
C LYS A 90 13.05 15.69 -3.93
N ARG A 91 13.03 16.86 -3.31
CA ARG A 91 13.48 17.03 -1.92
C ARG A 91 12.32 16.82 -0.96
N MET A 92 12.61 16.43 0.28
CA MET A 92 11.62 16.41 1.35
C MET A 92 11.10 17.82 1.59
N ASN A 93 12.03 18.71 1.98
CA ASN A 93 11.77 20.09 2.31
C ASN A 93 13.09 20.88 2.34
N GLU A 94 13.03 22.20 2.26
CA GLU A 94 14.24 23.05 2.22
C GLU A 94 14.97 23.11 3.58
N TYR A 95 14.22 23.21 4.70
CA TYR A 95 14.81 23.52 6.01
C TYR A 95 14.57 22.47 7.09
N SER A 96 13.63 21.54 6.89
CA SER A 96 13.23 20.57 7.91
C SER A 96 12.95 19.21 7.32
N SER A 97 13.15 18.17 8.11
CA SER A 97 12.73 16.81 7.80
C SER A 97 11.29 16.47 8.20
N TYR A 98 10.53 17.46 8.70
CA TYR A 98 9.13 17.30 9.03
C TYR A 98 8.29 17.03 7.77
N TYR A 99 7.53 15.92 7.81
CA TYR A 99 6.85 15.40 6.61
C TYR A 99 5.58 16.19 6.26
N LYS A 100 4.72 16.49 7.25
CA LYS A 100 3.44 17.16 7.03
C LYS A 100 3.64 18.53 6.38
N ASP A 101 2.90 18.75 5.31
CA ASP A 101 2.95 19.97 4.50
C ASP A 101 4.35 20.32 3.95
N SER A 102 5.27 19.36 3.93
CA SER A 102 6.56 19.47 3.25
C SER A 102 6.39 19.60 1.73
N GLU A 103 7.47 19.92 1.01
CA GLU A 103 7.40 20.03 -0.44
C GLU A 103 7.02 18.70 -1.10
N ILE A 104 7.56 17.58 -0.58
CA ILE A 104 7.20 16.26 -1.11
C ILE A 104 5.75 15.90 -0.79
N ASP A 105 5.26 16.18 0.41
CA ASP A 105 3.87 15.90 0.80
C ASP A 105 2.88 16.70 -0.07
N ARG A 106 3.14 17.99 -0.28
CA ARG A 106 2.34 18.83 -1.21
C ARG A 106 2.42 18.35 -2.66
N PHE A 107 3.58 17.89 -3.12
CA PHE A 107 3.72 17.32 -4.45
C PHE A 107 2.89 16.05 -4.61
N LEU A 108 2.99 15.13 -3.65
CA LEU A 108 2.28 13.84 -3.68
C LEU A 108 0.76 14.01 -3.66
N ASN A 109 0.25 14.91 -2.81
CA ASN A 109 -1.19 15.17 -2.65
C ASN A 109 -1.72 16.31 -3.55
N GLY A 110 -0.89 16.86 -4.41
CA GLY A 110 -1.21 17.84 -5.43
C GLY A 110 -0.99 17.26 -6.84
N SER A 111 0.07 17.71 -7.52
CA SER A 111 0.30 17.39 -8.94
C SER A 111 0.47 15.89 -9.20
N TYR A 112 1.07 15.11 -8.30
CA TYR A 112 1.17 13.67 -8.50
C TYR A 112 -0.21 12.98 -8.34
N TYR A 113 -1.02 13.38 -7.36
CA TYR A 113 -2.39 12.88 -7.21
C TYR A 113 -3.19 13.11 -8.49
N GLU A 114 -3.07 14.28 -9.12
CA GLU A 114 -3.76 14.59 -10.40
C GLU A 114 -3.33 13.67 -11.56
N ASN A 115 -2.10 13.13 -11.54
CA ASN A 115 -1.67 12.15 -12.54
C ASN A 115 -2.44 10.81 -12.43
N LEU A 116 -3.07 10.53 -11.28
CA LEU A 116 -3.89 9.34 -11.00
C LEU A 116 -5.40 9.59 -11.15
N LYS A 117 -5.81 10.65 -11.83
CA LYS A 117 -7.21 11.13 -11.94
C LYS A 117 -8.23 10.06 -12.32
N GLU A 118 -7.82 9.04 -13.10
CA GLU A 118 -8.73 7.97 -13.55
C GLU A 118 -9.16 7.05 -12.40
N ILE A 119 -8.42 7.04 -11.28
CA ILE A 119 -8.71 6.22 -10.09
C ILE A 119 -8.95 7.05 -8.83
N HIS A 120 -9.11 8.38 -8.90
CA HIS A 120 -9.33 9.23 -7.72
C HIS A 120 -10.45 8.71 -6.81
N SER A 121 -11.55 8.22 -7.40
CA SER A 121 -12.69 7.69 -6.64
C SER A 121 -12.39 6.39 -5.90
N LEU A 122 -11.28 5.73 -6.21
CA LEU A 122 -10.82 4.49 -5.57
C LEU A 122 -9.76 4.74 -4.51
N ILE A 123 -9.04 5.88 -4.59
CA ILE A 123 -7.99 6.22 -3.62
C ILE A 123 -8.63 6.67 -2.31
N GLU A 124 -8.28 6.03 -1.22
CA GLU A 124 -8.79 6.33 0.11
C GLU A 124 -7.90 7.36 0.83
N SER A 125 -8.55 8.25 1.58
CA SER A 125 -7.87 9.10 2.54
C SER A 125 -7.43 8.27 3.73
N THR A 126 -6.14 8.00 3.83
CA THR A 126 -5.51 7.08 4.78
C THR A 126 -4.93 7.83 5.96
N ALA A 127 -5.14 7.32 7.19
CA ALA A 127 -4.46 7.82 8.38
C ALA A 127 -3.00 7.35 8.40
N VAL A 128 -2.08 8.29 8.22
CA VAL A 128 -0.64 8.03 8.17
C VAL A 128 0.00 8.58 9.44
N GLU A 129 0.65 7.70 10.21
CA GLU A 129 1.42 8.13 11.38
C GLU A 129 2.76 8.71 10.93
N ILE A 130 3.11 9.87 11.48
CA ILE A 130 4.36 10.60 11.22
C ILE A 130 4.96 11.09 12.54
N TYR A 131 6.24 11.42 12.58
CA TYR A 131 6.80 12.18 13.71
C TYR A 131 6.20 13.57 13.76
N SER A 132 5.93 14.08 14.97
CA SER A 132 5.49 15.46 15.19
C SER A 132 6.62 16.44 14.90
N ASP A 133 6.28 17.70 14.56
CA ASP A 133 7.25 18.77 14.36
C ASP A 133 8.10 19.01 15.61
N ALA A 134 7.50 18.86 16.81
CA ALA A 134 8.19 18.99 18.09
C ALA A 134 9.31 17.96 18.31
N SER A 135 9.26 16.82 17.60
CA SER A 135 10.30 15.78 17.68
C SER A 135 11.54 16.08 16.85
N ILE A 136 11.44 16.99 15.85
CA ILE A 136 12.49 17.23 14.87
C ILE A 136 13.57 18.17 15.43
N GLY A 137 14.84 17.74 15.34
CA GLY A 137 16.00 18.49 15.82
C GLY A 137 16.27 18.37 17.32
N CYS A 138 15.45 17.61 18.08
CA CYS A 138 15.60 17.44 19.52
C CYS A 138 15.59 15.98 20.01
N SER A 139 15.74 15.01 19.10
CA SER A 139 15.69 13.57 19.40
C SER A 139 14.36 13.14 20.04
N GLY A 140 13.26 13.80 19.68
CA GLY A 140 11.93 13.45 20.18
C GLY A 140 11.39 12.15 19.56
N ASP A 141 10.39 11.57 20.23
CA ASP A 141 9.70 10.35 19.84
C ASP A 141 8.16 10.52 19.76
N GLU A 142 7.68 11.75 19.77
CA GLU A 142 6.26 12.03 19.61
C GLU A 142 5.83 11.88 18.16
N THR A 143 4.67 11.24 17.96
CA THR A 143 4.05 11.06 16.65
C THR A 143 2.68 11.72 16.58
N GLU A 144 2.21 11.99 15.37
CA GLU A 144 0.85 12.43 15.07
C GLU A 144 0.29 11.68 13.87
N ASN A 145 -1.03 11.65 13.72
CA ASN A 145 -1.68 11.10 12.55
C ASN A 145 -2.14 12.21 11.61
N ILE A 146 -1.87 12.04 10.32
CA ILE A 146 -2.36 12.92 9.26
C ILE A 146 -3.14 12.09 8.23
N ASN A 147 -4.14 12.67 7.62
CA ASN A 147 -4.88 12.02 6.53
C ASN A 147 -4.25 12.41 5.19
N ARG A 148 -3.86 11.43 4.38
CA ARG A 148 -3.25 11.63 3.05
C ARG A 148 -3.79 10.62 2.04
N ASN A 149 -3.97 11.09 0.81
CA ASN A 149 -4.32 10.23 -0.32
C ASN A 149 -3.08 9.48 -0.82
N ILE A 150 -1.96 10.18 -0.94
CA ILE A 150 -0.67 9.62 -1.38
C ILE A 150 0.38 9.93 -0.33
N PHE A 151 1.25 8.97 0.00
CA PHE A 151 2.28 9.14 1.02
C PHE A 151 3.56 8.36 0.71
N LEU A 152 4.63 8.66 1.43
CA LEU A 152 5.84 7.86 1.47
C LEU A 152 5.74 6.83 2.59
N LEU A 153 6.39 5.68 2.43
CA LEU A 153 6.52 4.70 3.50
C LEU A 153 7.54 5.15 4.56
N SER A 154 7.40 4.63 5.79
CA SER A 154 8.37 4.82 6.87
C SER A 154 9.44 3.71 6.89
N ASP A 155 10.52 3.92 7.63
CA ASP A 155 11.55 2.90 7.85
C ASP A 155 11.01 1.70 8.63
N LYS A 156 10.12 1.92 9.60
CA LYS A 156 9.48 0.85 10.36
C LYS A 156 8.58 -0.03 9.47
N GLU A 157 7.87 0.56 8.52
CA GLU A 157 7.09 -0.18 7.52
C GLU A 157 7.98 -1.06 6.65
N LEU A 158 9.22 -0.62 6.38
CA LEU A 158 10.23 -1.39 5.67
C LEU A 158 10.98 -2.40 6.57
N SER A 159 10.63 -2.51 7.85
CA SER A 159 11.27 -3.42 8.82
C SER A 159 12.75 -3.11 9.08
N TYR A 160 13.17 -1.85 9.00
CA TYR A 160 14.51 -1.44 9.42
C TYR A 160 14.59 -1.25 10.94
N GLY A 161 13.49 -0.73 11.56
CA GLY A 161 13.35 -0.61 13.01
C GLY A 161 14.12 0.56 13.63
N TYR A 162 14.41 1.59 12.86
CA TYR A 162 15.00 2.84 13.36
C TYR A 162 13.93 3.79 13.91
N GLY A 163 12.86 4.03 13.16
CA GLY A 163 11.73 4.89 13.55
C GLY A 163 10.62 4.14 14.29
N ILE A 164 9.66 4.88 14.78
CA ILE A 164 8.54 4.35 15.57
C ILE A 164 7.19 4.44 14.84
N GLU A 165 7.06 5.29 13.82
CA GLU A 165 5.83 5.53 13.07
C GLU A 165 5.47 4.39 12.11
N GLY A 166 4.19 4.02 12.10
CA GLY A 166 3.66 2.95 11.27
C GLY A 166 3.86 1.55 11.85
N LYS A 167 3.62 0.54 11.06
CA LYS A 167 3.76 -0.89 11.40
C LYS A 167 4.58 -1.63 10.35
N ALA A 168 5.42 -2.58 10.77
CA ALA A 168 6.22 -3.39 9.86
C ALA A 168 5.34 -4.18 8.87
N LEU A 169 5.58 -4.00 7.58
CA LEU A 169 4.87 -4.67 6.52
C LEU A 169 5.52 -6.03 6.18
N ARG A 170 4.68 -7.05 6.03
CA ARG A 170 5.15 -8.41 5.72
C ARG A 170 5.95 -8.46 4.41
N TYR A 171 5.61 -7.63 3.44
CA TYR A 171 6.26 -7.52 2.15
C TYR A 171 7.79 -7.29 2.28
N PHE A 172 8.20 -6.41 3.18
CA PHE A 172 9.61 -6.02 3.37
C PHE A 172 10.41 -6.93 4.31
N ARG A 173 9.82 -8.04 4.79
CA ARG A 173 10.60 -9.07 5.48
C ARG A 173 11.65 -9.72 4.57
N ASN A 174 11.39 -9.75 3.25
CA ASN A 174 12.42 -10.03 2.26
C ASN A 174 13.14 -8.71 1.92
N PRO A 175 14.45 -8.57 2.25
CA PRO A 175 15.21 -7.35 1.98
C PRO A 175 15.26 -6.95 0.49
N ASP A 176 15.21 -7.90 -0.43
CA ASP A 176 15.22 -7.64 -1.88
C ASP A 176 14.02 -6.81 -2.34
N ASN A 177 12.91 -6.86 -1.60
CA ASN A 177 11.70 -6.08 -1.89
C ASN A 177 11.87 -4.57 -1.62
N ARG A 178 12.96 -4.17 -0.97
CA ARG A 178 13.33 -2.76 -0.75
C ARG A 178 13.99 -2.14 -1.97
N LEU A 179 14.59 -2.96 -2.83
CA LEU A 179 15.20 -2.49 -4.08
C LEU A 179 14.16 -1.85 -4.99
N SER A 180 14.53 -0.76 -5.61
CA SER A 180 13.74 -0.11 -6.65
C SER A 180 14.63 0.44 -7.74
N TYR A 181 14.06 0.74 -8.88
CA TYR A 181 14.79 1.06 -10.11
C TYR A 181 14.21 2.32 -10.75
N LEU A 182 15.06 3.03 -11.46
CA LEU A 182 14.70 4.07 -12.41
C LEU A 182 15.31 3.67 -13.76
N ASP A 183 14.45 3.41 -14.75
CA ASP A 183 14.86 2.95 -16.08
C ASP A 183 15.83 1.76 -16.04
N GLY A 184 15.51 0.77 -15.19
CA GLY A 184 16.31 -0.46 -15.01
C GLY A 184 17.59 -0.30 -14.19
N THR A 185 17.93 0.91 -13.72
CA THR A 185 19.08 1.18 -12.85
C THR A 185 18.68 1.20 -11.39
N PRO A 186 19.31 0.44 -10.48
CA PRO A 186 19.04 0.52 -9.05
C PRO A 186 19.23 1.94 -8.52
N MET A 187 18.26 2.46 -7.81
CA MET A 187 18.29 3.81 -7.25
C MET A 187 17.70 3.83 -5.85
N GLY A 188 18.28 4.66 -4.96
CA GLY A 188 17.74 4.91 -3.62
C GLY A 188 16.47 5.76 -3.66
N TRP A 189 15.67 5.67 -2.61
CA TRP A 189 14.40 6.38 -2.51
C TRP A 189 14.07 6.84 -1.09
N LEU A 190 13.36 7.96 -1.02
CA LEU A 190 13.06 8.69 0.21
C LEU A 190 11.99 7.97 1.04
N LEU A 191 12.17 7.98 2.36
CA LEU A 191 11.17 7.58 3.36
C LEU A 191 10.60 8.84 4.04
N ARG A 192 9.42 8.70 4.68
CA ARG A 192 8.85 9.82 5.47
C ARG A 192 9.50 9.99 6.84
N THR A 193 10.31 9.02 7.27
CA THR A 193 10.96 8.99 8.58
C THR A 193 12.07 10.02 8.67
N PRO A 194 12.00 10.98 9.61
CA PRO A 194 13.10 11.89 9.92
C PRO A 194 14.16 11.20 10.78
N VAL A 195 15.36 11.77 10.81
CA VAL A 195 16.35 11.48 11.87
C VAL A 195 16.18 12.57 12.93
N THR A 196 15.39 12.31 13.96
CA THR A 196 14.90 13.33 14.89
C THR A 196 15.97 14.10 15.67
N SER A 197 17.20 13.57 15.76
CA SER A 197 18.35 14.30 16.33
C SER A 197 18.88 15.44 15.46
N TYR A 198 18.44 15.51 14.21
CA TYR A 198 18.86 16.56 13.26
C TYR A 198 17.64 17.22 12.62
N LEU A 199 17.72 18.53 12.41
CA LEU A 199 16.62 19.29 11.82
C LEU A 199 16.32 18.88 10.37
N SER A 200 17.35 18.51 9.61
CA SER A 200 17.23 18.27 8.16
C SER A 200 17.75 16.90 7.69
N ALA A 201 17.84 15.93 8.59
CA ALA A 201 18.24 14.57 8.20
C ALA A 201 17.01 13.66 8.07
N VAL A 202 16.98 12.84 7.01
CA VAL A 202 15.90 11.91 6.65
C VAL A 202 16.41 10.51 6.43
N CYS A 203 15.57 9.52 6.66
CA CYS A 203 15.85 8.15 6.28
C CYS A 203 15.55 7.94 4.78
N GLU A 204 16.38 7.14 4.13
CA GLU A 204 16.19 6.70 2.76
C GLU A 204 16.60 5.23 2.59
N VAL A 205 16.09 4.59 1.56
CA VAL A 205 16.60 3.30 1.07
C VAL A 205 17.71 3.59 0.08
N SER A 206 18.89 3.03 0.29
CA SER A 206 20.01 3.14 -0.66
C SER A 206 19.79 2.27 -1.89
N PHE A 207 20.60 2.45 -2.92
CA PHE A 207 20.54 1.68 -4.18
C PHE A 207 20.71 0.16 -3.98
N ASP A 208 21.31 -0.28 -2.87
CA ASP A 208 21.49 -1.69 -2.50
C ASP A 208 20.42 -2.21 -1.52
N GLY A 209 19.36 -1.44 -1.26
CA GLY A 209 18.24 -1.82 -0.43
C GLY A 209 18.48 -1.70 1.09
N LYS A 210 19.57 -1.08 1.52
CA LYS A 210 19.85 -0.83 2.93
C LYS A 210 19.28 0.52 3.39
N LEU A 211 19.06 0.66 4.69
CA LEU A 211 18.78 1.96 5.28
C LEU A 211 20.00 2.88 5.12
N SER A 212 19.77 4.06 4.63
CA SER A 212 20.72 5.15 4.51
C SER A 212 20.13 6.44 5.07
N LEU A 213 20.97 7.43 5.25
CA LEU A 213 20.58 8.75 5.71
C LEU A 213 20.88 9.76 4.63
N GLY A 214 19.90 10.59 4.34
CA GLY A 214 20.01 11.73 3.44
C GLY A 214 19.74 13.04 4.15
N ASN A 215 19.73 14.12 3.40
CA ASN A 215 19.30 15.42 3.89
C ASN A 215 17.98 15.83 3.24
N SER A 216 17.14 16.58 3.97
CA SER A 216 15.79 16.96 3.53
C SER A 216 15.81 17.86 2.29
N PHE A 217 16.86 18.64 2.09
CA PHE A 217 17.01 19.56 0.96
C PHE A 217 17.66 18.93 -0.29
N GLY A 218 18.18 17.71 -0.17
CA GLY A 218 18.69 16.92 -1.30
C GLY A 218 17.57 16.40 -2.19
N LYS A 219 17.90 16.08 -3.43
CA LYS A 219 16.98 15.41 -4.35
C LYS A 219 17.12 13.90 -4.22
N HIS A 220 16.01 13.23 -3.99
CA HIS A 220 15.92 11.80 -3.78
C HIS A 220 14.97 11.16 -4.79
N GLY A 221 15.11 9.86 -5.02
CA GLY A 221 14.12 9.06 -5.72
C GLY A 221 12.82 9.02 -4.91
N ILE A 222 11.68 9.00 -5.58
CA ILE A 222 10.36 9.01 -4.96
C ILE A 222 9.61 7.76 -5.37
N ARG A 223 9.07 7.04 -4.38
CA ARG A 223 8.28 5.83 -4.57
C ARG A 223 6.95 5.99 -3.84
N PRO A 224 5.91 6.51 -4.51
CA PRO A 224 4.62 6.78 -3.88
C PRO A 224 3.87 5.52 -3.46
N ALA A 225 3.14 5.63 -2.34
CA ALA A 225 2.21 4.63 -1.86
C ALA A 225 0.83 5.26 -1.60
N PHE A 226 -0.24 4.46 -1.72
CA PHE A 226 -1.60 4.86 -1.40
C PHE A 226 -2.48 3.64 -1.11
N CYS A 227 -3.60 3.86 -0.45
CA CYS A 227 -4.60 2.83 -0.18
C CYS A 227 -5.81 2.97 -1.11
N VAL A 228 -6.42 1.82 -1.40
CA VAL A 228 -7.71 1.72 -2.07
C VAL A 228 -8.61 0.76 -1.31
N ASP A 229 -9.95 0.86 -1.49
CA ASP A 229 -10.88 -0.12 -0.93
C ASP A 229 -10.47 -1.55 -1.35
N SER A 230 -10.38 -2.44 -0.38
CA SER A 230 -10.00 -3.85 -0.61
C SER A 230 -10.93 -4.59 -1.58
N LEU A 231 -12.14 -4.10 -1.79
CA LEU A 231 -13.12 -4.61 -2.74
C LEU A 231 -13.09 -3.91 -4.10
N ALA A 232 -12.17 -2.93 -4.29
CA ALA A 232 -11.98 -2.28 -5.59
C ALA A 232 -11.75 -3.34 -6.67
N LYS A 233 -12.48 -3.21 -7.79
CA LYS A 233 -12.45 -4.22 -8.84
C LYS A 233 -11.23 -4.06 -9.72
N ILE A 234 -10.61 -5.19 -10.05
CA ILE A 234 -9.54 -5.29 -11.04
C ILE A 234 -10.04 -6.07 -12.25
N LYS A 235 -9.43 -5.80 -13.38
CA LYS A 235 -9.71 -6.50 -14.64
C LYS A 235 -8.42 -7.01 -15.24
N LYS A 236 -8.51 -8.09 -15.98
CA LYS A 236 -7.42 -8.57 -16.80
C LYS A 236 -7.48 -7.91 -18.17
N LYS A 237 -6.34 -7.39 -18.63
CA LYS A 237 -6.18 -6.79 -19.96
C LYS A 237 -4.94 -7.32 -20.67
N GLU A 238 -5.08 -7.53 -21.97
CA GLU A 238 -3.97 -7.78 -22.90
C GLU A 238 -3.47 -6.47 -23.54
N GLY A 239 -2.26 -6.51 -24.08
CA GLY A 239 -1.71 -5.42 -24.87
C GLY A 239 -1.10 -4.24 -24.07
N ILE A 240 -1.06 -4.33 -22.73
CA ILE A 240 -0.34 -3.38 -21.86
C ILE A 240 1.14 -3.77 -21.79
N VAL A 241 1.40 -5.06 -21.59
CA VAL A 241 2.74 -5.66 -21.64
C VAL A 241 2.74 -6.70 -22.75
N GLU A 242 3.80 -6.74 -23.57
CA GLU A 242 3.90 -7.65 -24.70
C GLU A 242 3.59 -9.10 -24.32
N ARG A 243 2.62 -9.69 -25.03
CA ARG A 243 2.22 -11.11 -24.90
C ARG A 243 1.79 -11.56 -23.50
N LYS A 244 1.40 -10.63 -22.61
CA LYS A 244 0.93 -10.95 -21.27
C LYS A 244 -0.45 -10.34 -21.00
N GLU A 245 -1.30 -11.12 -20.36
CA GLU A 245 -2.49 -10.61 -19.68
C GLU A 245 -2.09 -10.08 -18.29
N VAL A 246 -2.45 -8.87 -17.96
CA VAL A 246 -2.09 -8.20 -16.70
C VAL A 246 -3.31 -7.66 -15.98
N TYR A 247 -3.23 -7.55 -14.66
CA TYR A 247 -4.27 -6.90 -13.87
C TYR A 247 -4.21 -5.38 -14.02
N VAL A 248 -5.38 -4.75 -14.12
CA VAL A 248 -5.57 -3.30 -14.23
C VAL A 248 -6.57 -2.85 -13.18
N LEU A 249 -6.29 -1.74 -12.52
CA LEU A 249 -7.20 -0.97 -11.69
C LEU A 249 -7.61 0.29 -12.44
N GLU A 250 -8.92 0.43 -12.72
CA GLU A 250 -9.50 1.57 -13.44
C GLU A 250 -10.99 1.78 -13.12
#